data_6fb3cbc59a69980b974dccb8115e83c2
#
_entry.id   6fb3cbc59a69980b974dccb8115e83c2
#
_cell.length_a   1.000
_cell.length_b   1.000
_cell.length_c   1.000
_cell.angle_alpha   90.00
_cell.angle_beta   90.00
_cell.angle_gamma   90.00
#
_symmetry.space_group_name_H-M   'P 1'
#
loop_
_entity.id
_entity.type
_entity.pdbx_description
1 polymer ?
#
loop_
_entity_poly.entity_id
_entity_poly.type
_entity_poly.pdbx_seq_one_letter_code
_entity_poly.pdbx_strand_id
1 'polypeptide(L)'
;SDIAQKVKQFMVDENYTPAFDSWAQKPSIGFVVAGYSSNDTFAEEYKIEVKNGNVVGPELLRGKDQVGVTWNGEPEAINRLFFGFSSTLPGVLKKKMNMTDNDIQNMVDIIRQNCTANLVFPAMPIQDAIDLARFLAYLTINYSRFSPGAPTVGGPIEIAAITKHENFKWIDRKLYFSENVNPEA
;
A
#
# COMPACT_ATOMS: atom_id res chain seq x y z
N SER A 1 -7.36 -12.81 8.78
CA SER A 1 -7.03 -14.14 9.22
C SER A 1 -7.43 -15.20 8.19
N ASP A 2 -8.59 -15.84 8.24
CA ASP A 2 -8.94 -16.95 7.33
C ASP A 2 -9.05 -16.54 5.86
N ILE A 3 -9.59 -15.35 5.60
CA ILE A 3 -9.67 -14.80 4.24
C ILE A 3 -8.28 -14.53 3.69
N ALA A 4 -7.37 -13.96 4.48
CA ALA A 4 -6.01 -13.71 4.04
C ALA A 4 -5.25 -15.02 3.73
N GLN A 5 -5.49 -16.09 4.48
CA GLN A 5 -4.96 -17.43 4.19
C GLN A 5 -5.53 -17.99 2.88
N LYS A 6 -6.83 -17.86 2.65
CA LYS A 6 -7.45 -18.29 1.38
C LYS A 6 -6.93 -17.48 0.19
N VAL A 7 -6.72 -16.17 0.35
CA VAL A 7 -6.11 -15.34 -0.70
C VAL A 7 -4.68 -15.79 -0.97
N LYS A 8 -3.88 -16.06 0.06
CA LYS A 8 -2.53 -16.61 -0.12
C LYS A 8 -2.57 -17.94 -0.87
N GLN A 9 -3.40 -18.88 -0.43
CA GLN A 9 -3.54 -20.16 -1.09
C GLN A 9 -3.89 -20.00 -2.57
N PHE A 10 -4.94 -19.24 -2.88
CA PHE A 10 -5.38 -19.04 -4.26
C PHE A 10 -4.35 -18.28 -5.10
N MET A 11 -3.88 -17.12 -4.64
CA MET A 11 -3.04 -16.25 -5.47
C MET A 11 -1.60 -16.75 -5.56
N VAL A 12 -1.06 -17.31 -4.48
CA VAL A 12 0.35 -17.71 -4.42
C VAL A 12 0.51 -19.20 -4.68
N ASP A 13 -0.14 -20.06 -3.88
CA ASP A 13 0.15 -21.49 -3.93
C ASP A 13 -0.44 -22.15 -5.19
N GLU A 14 -1.64 -21.73 -5.61
CA GLU A 14 -2.34 -22.31 -6.76
C GLU A 14 -2.04 -21.60 -8.10
N ASN A 15 -1.67 -20.33 -8.10
CA ASN A 15 -1.45 -19.58 -9.34
C ASN A 15 0.00 -19.12 -9.53
N TYR A 16 0.57 -18.34 -8.60
CA TYR A 16 1.92 -17.81 -8.76
C TYR A 16 2.97 -18.93 -8.79
N THR A 17 2.96 -19.82 -7.80
CA THR A 17 3.99 -20.87 -7.67
C THR A 17 4.06 -21.76 -8.91
N PRO A 18 2.95 -22.34 -9.41
CA PRO A 18 3.01 -23.14 -10.64
C PRO A 18 3.43 -22.36 -11.89
N ALA A 19 2.97 -21.09 -12.00
CA ALA A 19 3.28 -20.24 -13.17
C ALA A 19 4.76 -19.89 -13.29
N PHE A 20 5.47 -19.75 -12.17
CA PHE A 20 6.85 -19.28 -12.13
C PHE A 20 7.85 -20.30 -11.58
N ASP A 21 7.44 -21.57 -11.38
CA ASP A 21 8.29 -22.59 -10.75
C ASP A 21 9.61 -22.80 -11.51
N SER A 22 9.55 -22.86 -12.84
CA SER A 22 10.71 -23.06 -13.72
C SER A 22 11.57 -21.80 -13.97
N TRP A 23 11.16 -20.64 -13.47
CA TRP A 23 11.88 -19.38 -13.74
C TRP A 23 13.10 -19.24 -12.81
N ALA A 24 14.26 -18.94 -13.39
CA ALA A 24 15.49 -18.69 -12.62
C ALA A 24 15.39 -17.43 -11.74
N GLN A 25 14.70 -16.40 -12.24
CA GLN A 25 14.40 -15.18 -11.48
C GLN A 25 12.88 -15.00 -11.44
N LYS A 26 12.31 -15.25 -10.29
CA LYS A 26 10.86 -15.15 -10.08
C LYS A 26 10.44 -13.72 -9.84
N PRO A 27 9.33 -13.24 -10.45
CA PRO A 27 8.85 -11.88 -10.22
C PRO A 27 8.43 -11.67 -8.76
N SER A 28 8.65 -10.46 -8.24
CA SER A 28 8.13 -10.10 -6.93
C SER A 28 6.70 -9.60 -7.07
N ILE A 29 5.82 -10.03 -6.15
CA ILE A 29 4.43 -9.60 -6.09
C ILE A 29 4.01 -9.42 -4.64
N GLY A 30 3.10 -8.49 -4.38
CA GLY A 30 2.53 -8.25 -3.06
C GLY A 30 1.02 -8.07 -3.12
N PHE A 31 0.35 -8.52 -2.08
CA PHE A 31 -1.08 -8.38 -1.88
C PHE A 31 -1.37 -7.76 -0.52
N VAL A 32 -2.34 -6.85 -0.48
CA VAL A 32 -2.96 -6.39 0.76
C VAL A 32 -4.39 -6.88 0.79
N VAL A 33 -4.74 -7.56 1.86
CA VAL A 33 -6.09 -8.06 2.11
C VAL A 33 -6.66 -7.24 3.26
N ALA A 34 -7.71 -6.47 2.99
CA ALA A 34 -8.34 -5.62 3.98
C ALA A 34 -9.84 -5.91 4.08
N GLY A 35 -10.39 -5.81 5.28
CA GLY A 35 -11.82 -6.01 5.49
C GLY A 35 -12.24 -5.95 6.94
N TYR A 36 -13.55 -6.01 7.15
CA TYR A 36 -14.17 -6.00 8.47
C TYR A 36 -14.59 -7.41 8.86
N SER A 37 -14.31 -7.81 10.09
CA SER A 37 -14.99 -8.93 10.72
C SER A 37 -16.35 -8.47 11.26
N SER A 38 -17.33 -9.38 11.35
CA SER A 38 -18.72 -9.06 11.64
C SER A 38 -18.94 -8.24 12.92
N ASN A 39 -18.08 -8.41 13.92
CA ASN A 39 -18.20 -7.77 15.23
C ASN A 39 -17.17 -6.66 15.48
N ASP A 40 -16.29 -6.36 14.52
CA ASP A 40 -15.22 -5.42 14.71
C ASP A 40 -15.60 -4.01 14.22
N THR A 41 -15.08 -2.98 14.89
CA THR A 41 -15.36 -1.57 14.56
C THR A 41 -14.47 -1.10 13.41
N PHE A 42 -13.22 -1.52 13.39
CA PHE A 42 -12.25 -1.17 12.36
C PHE A 42 -11.89 -2.38 11.49
N ALA A 43 -11.39 -2.10 10.29
CA ALA A 43 -10.88 -3.12 9.39
C ALA A 43 -9.55 -3.67 9.87
N GLU A 44 -9.27 -4.93 9.54
CA GLU A 44 -7.93 -5.51 9.62
C GLU A 44 -7.28 -5.48 8.24
N GLU A 45 -5.96 -5.31 8.21
CA GLU A 45 -5.17 -5.37 6.99
C GLU A 45 -4.07 -6.42 7.14
N TYR A 46 -3.97 -7.30 6.15
CA TYR A 46 -2.93 -8.33 6.06
C TYR A 46 -2.12 -8.14 4.80
N LYS A 47 -0.82 -8.37 4.90
CA LYS A 47 0.12 -8.33 3.77
C LYS A 47 0.63 -9.73 3.45
N ILE A 48 0.70 -10.03 2.16
CA ILE A 48 1.35 -11.22 1.61
C ILE A 48 2.37 -10.73 0.61
N GLU A 49 3.62 -11.13 0.74
CA GLU A 49 4.69 -10.80 -0.21
C GLU A 49 5.35 -12.04 -0.77
N VAL A 50 5.66 -12.01 -2.04
CA VAL A 50 6.53 -12.99 -2.68
C VAL A 50 7.72 -12.24 -3.25
N LYS A 51 8.93 -12.55 -2.77
CA LYS A 51 10.20 -11.95 -3.23
C LYS A 51 11.10 -13.05 -3.74
N ASN A 52 11.32 -13.07 -5.06
CA ASN A 52 12.12 -14.09 -5.73
C ASN A 52 11.71 -15.53 -5.34
N GLY A 53 10.40 -15.78 -5.27
CA GLY A 53 9.83 -17.07 -4.90
C GLY A 53 9.71 -17.33 -3.39
N ASN A 54 10.32 -16.52 -2.53
CA ASN A 54 10.14 -16.61 -1.08
C ASN A 54 8.84 -15.96 -0.65
N VAL A 55 7.94 -16.71 -0.05
CA VAL A 55 6.61 -16.28 0.41
C VAL A 55 6.68 -15.85 1.86
N VAL A 56 6.22 -14.64 2.15
CA VAL A 56 6.08 -14.08 3.50
C VAL A 56 4.63 -13.69 3.73
N GLY A 57 4.10 -14.02 4.88
CA GLY A 57 2.73 -13.71 5.28
C GLY A 57 1.74 -14.87 5.09
N PRO A 58 0.45 -14.61 5.38
CA PRO A 58 -0.16 -13.31 5.72
C PRO A 58 0.36 -12.74 7.04
N GLU A 59 0.82 -11.50 7.00
CA GLU A 59 1.30 -10.74 8.15
C GLU A 59 0.30 -9.63 8.48
N LEU A 60 -0.07 -9.49 9.74
CA LEU A 60 -0.98 -8.43 10.18
C LEU A 60 -0.26 -7.08 10.10
N LEU A 61 -0.70 -6.20 9.19
CA LEU A 61 -0.21 -4.83 9.06
C LEU A 61 -0.90 -3.88 10.03
N ARG A 62 -2.21 -4.04 10.15
CA ARG A 62 -3.04 -3.19 11.00
C ARG A 62 -4.15 -4.01 11.62
N GLY A 63 -4.21 -3.96 12.94
CA GLY A 63 -5.26 -4.60 13.72
C GLY A 63 -6.51 -3.74 13.83
N LYS A 64 -7.58 -4.35 14.33
CA LYS A 64 -8.92 -3.78 14.47
C LYS A 64 -9.04 -2.57 15.39
N ASP A 65 -8.00 -2.24 16.14
CA ASP A 65 -7.98 -1.09 17.07
C ASP A 65 -7.11 0.07 16.53
N GLN A 66 -6.71 -0.02 15.26
CA GLN A 66 -5.77 0.92 14.66
C GLN A 66 -6.35 1.57 13.41
N VAL A 67 -6.04 2.84 13.22
CA VAL A 67 -6.29 3.59 11.96
C VAL A 67 -4.99 4.06 11.36
N GLY A 68 -4.98 4.27 10.05
CA GLY A 68 -3.79 4.77 9.37
C GLY A 68 -3.85 4.60 7.85
N VAL A 69 -2.72 4.78 7.20
CA VAL A 69 -2.55 4.63 5.76
C VAL A 69 -1.48 3.58 5.48
N THR A 70 -1.76 2.70 4.54
CA THR A 70 -0.80 1.75 3.98
C THR A 70 -0.57 2.10 2.52
N TRP A 71 0.69 2.16 2.09
CA TRP A 71 1.04 2.39 0.69
C TRP A 71 2.10 1.39 0.22
N ASN A 72 2.02 1.05 -1.07
CA ASN A 72 2.92 0.13 -1.73
C ASN A 72 3.26 0.65 -3.14
N GLY A 73 4.25 0.06 -3.78
CA GLY A 73 4.70 0.47 -5.11
C GLY A 73 5.76 1.57 -5.04
N GLU A 74 5.43 2.79 -5.43
CA GLU A 74 6.35 3.94 -5.46
C GLU A 74 6.18 4.82 -4.20
N PRO A 75 6.97 4.58 -3.13
CA PRO A 75 6.70 5.17 -1.82
C PRO A 75 7.28 6.57 -1.61
N GLU A 76 8.17 7.04 -2.49
CA GLU A 76 9.03 8.21 -2.22
C GLU A 76 8.23 9.48 -1.94
N ALA A 77 7.22 9.78 -2.76
CA ALA A 77 6.40 10.96 -2.59
C ALA A 77 5.62 10.95 -1.25
N ILE A 78 5.05 9.78 -0.93
CA ILE A 78 4.27 9.61 0.30
C ILE A 78 5.18 9.60 1.53
N ASN A 79 6.36 8.98 1.46
CA ASN A 79 7.34 9.04 2.55
C ASN A 79 7.75 10.47 2.88
N ARG A 80 8.00 11.30 1.86
CA ARG A 80 8.32 12.72 2.06
C ARG A 80 7.16 13.49 2.69
N LEU A 81 5.94 13.21 2.28
CA LEU A 81 4.75 13.84 2.85
C LEU A 81 4.55 13.44 4.32
N PHE A 82 4.59 12.13 4.61
CA PHE A 82 4.30 11.63 5.96
C PHE A 82 5.47 11.81 6.92
N PHE A 83 6.69 11.48 6.50
CA PHE A 83 7.86 11.43 7.39
C PHE A 83 8.77 12.64 7.25
N GLY A 84 8.60 13.49 6.21
CA GLY A 84 9.44 14.65 5.97
C GLY A 84 10.81 14.35 5.35
N PHE A 85 11.11 13.10 5.00
CA PHE A 85 12.41 12.73 4.43
C PHE A 85 12.30 11.67 3.34
N SER A 86 13.35 11.60 2.51
CA SER A 86 13.50 10.62 1.44
C SER A 86 13.83 9.23 1.98
N SER A 87 13.36 8.19 1.30
CA SER A 87 13.75 6.80 1.54
C SER A 87 15.26 6.57 1.39
N THR A 88 15.98 7.46 0.69
CA THR A 88 17.44 7.40 0.54
C THR A 88 18.21 7.93 1.74
N LEU A 89 17.57 8.64 2.68
CA LEU A 89 18.23 9.27 3.83
C LEU A 89 19.12 8.30 4.63
N PRO A 90 18.69 7.09 4.98
CA PRO A 90 19.55 6.14 5.71
C PRO A 90 20.88 5.85 4.99
N GLY A 91 20.82 5.66 3.66
CA GLY A 91 22.01 5.42 2.84
C GLY A 91 22.95 6.62 2.77
N VAL A 92 22.41 7.84 2.76
CA VAL A 92 23.20 9.08 2.79
C VAL A 92 23.91 9.23 4.14
N LEU A 93 23.21 9.03 5.25
CA LEU A 93 23.77 9.09 6.59
C LEU A 93 24.89 8.08 6.77
N LYS A 94 24.71 6.85 6.31
CA LYS A 94 25.73 5.82 6.34
C LYS A 94 26.99 6.22 5.55
N LYS A 95 26.82 6.69 4.31
CA LYS A 95 27.94 6.98 3.41
C LYS A 95 28.65 8.31 3.69
N LYS A 96 27.92 9.32 4.15
CA LYS A 96 28.46 10.68 4.30
C LYS A 96 28.80 11.05 5.74
N MET A 97 28.13 10.45 6.72
CA MET A 97 28.34 10.73 8.13
C MET A 97 28.96 9.55 8.88
N ASN A 98 29.23 8.43 8.21
CA ASN A 98 29.78 7.19 8.78
C ASN A 98 28.99 6.69 10.00
N MET A 99 27.66 6.92 10.01
CA MET A 99 26.80 6.45 11.09
C MET A 99 26.65 4.93 11.04
N THR A 100 26.53 4.31 12.21
CA THR A 100 26.22 2.88 12.29
C THR A 100 24.76 2.61 11.90
N ASP A 101 24.45 1.39 11.46
CA ASP A 101 23.07 1.02 11.12
C ASP A 101 22.11 1.20 12.30
N ASN A 102 22.60 0.97 13.51
CA ASN A 102 21.85 1.13 14.76
C ASN A 102 21.52 2.60 15.05
N ASP A 103 22.48 3.50 14.89
CA ASP A 103 22.27 4.94 15.09
C ASP A 103 21.30 5.50 14.05
N ILE A 104 21.42 5.05 12.79
CA ILE A 104 20.51 5.43 11.71
C ILE A 104 19.09 4.97 12.02
N GLN A 105 18.92 3.71 12.43
CA GLN A 105 17.61 3.18 12.78
C GLN A 105 16.98 3.95 13.93
N ASN A 106 17.73 4.19 15.00
CA ASN A 106 17.27 4.99 16.13
C ASN A 106 16.83 6.40 15.71
N MET A 107 17.62 7.08 14.86
CA MET A 107 17.28 8.40 14.36
C MET A 107 16.03 8.39 13.50
N VAL A 108 15.91 7.43 12.57
CA VAL A 108 14.72 7.27 11.73
C VAL A 108 13.47 7.01 12.57
N ASP A 109 13.58 6.19 13.62
CA ASP A 109 12.46 5.90 14.50
C ASP A 109 12.05 7.12 15.34
N ILE A 110 13.01 7.92 15.83
CA ILE A 110 12.73 9.20 16.50
C ILE A 110 12.00 10.16 15.56
N ILE A 111 12.47 10.31 14.31
CA ILE A 111 11.82 11.19 13.32
C ILE A 111 10.41 10.69 13.03
N ARG A 112 10.23 9.40 12.78
CA ARG A 112 8.90 8.82 12.52
C ARG A 112 7.94 9.03 13.69
N GLN A 113 8.40 8.84 14.93
CA GLN A 113 7.54 9.00 16.10
C GLN A 113 7.12 10.46 16.36
N ASN A 114 7.98 11.43 16.02
CA ASN A 114 7.77 12.81 16.39
C ASN A 114 7.41 13.75 15.23
N CYS A 115 7.73 13.38 14.00
CA CYS A 115 7.55 14.23 12.83
C CYS A 115 6.56 13.68 11.80
N THR A 116 5.96 12.50 12.03
CA THR A 116 4.97 11.96 11.10
C THR A 116 3.74 12.86 11.01
N ALA A 117 3.35 13.22 9.78
CA ALA A 117 2.15 13.99 9.53
C ALA A 117 0.91 13.19 9.93
N ASN A 118 0.09 13.73 10.81
CA ASN A 118 -1.09 13.07 11.34
C ASN A 118 -2.32 13.38 10.47
N LEU A 119 -2.38 12.75 9.30
CA LEU A 119 -3.43 13.00 8.29
C LEU A 119 -4.66 12.10 8.45
N VAL A 120 -4.60 11.10 9.32
CA VAL A 120 -5.69 10.13 9.52
C VAL A 120 -6.01 10.02 11.01
N PHE A 121 -7.29 10.04 11.34
CA PHE A 121 -7.79 9.93 12.71
C PHE A 121 -9.06 9.05 12.77
N PRO A 122 -9.39 8.44 13.92
CA PRO A 122 -10.46 7.44 14.03
C PRO A 122 -11.84 7.92 13.59
N ALA A 123 -12.14 9.21 13.75
CA ALA A 123 -13.44 9.80 13.39
C ALA A 123 -13.44 10.46 12.01
N MET A 124 -12.46 10.16 11.16
CA MET A 124 -12.38 10.72 9.81
C MET A 124 -13.61 10.32 8.98
N PRO A 125 -14.33 11.30 8.39
CA PRO A 125 -15.43 11.00 7.48
C PRO A 125 -14.97 10.14 6.29
N ILE A 126 -15.82 9.23 5.83
CA ILE A 126 -15.47 8.35 4.70
C ILE A 126 -15.12 9.15 3.44
N GLN A 127 -15.78 10.28 3.20
CA GLN A 127 -15.48 11.14 2.07
C GLN A 127 -14.06 11.72 2.16
N ASP A 128 -13.64 12.16 3.33
CA ASP A 128 -12.29 12.67 3.54
C ASP A 128 -11.23 11.58 3.37
N ALA A 129 -11.54 10.35 3.79
CA ALA A 129 -10.66 9.21 3.55
C ALA A 129 -10.51 8.87 2.05
N ILE A 130 -11.61 8.95 1.29
CA ILE A 130 -11.62 8.78 -0.17
C ILE A 130 -10.79 9.89 -0.84
N ASP A 131 -10.99 11.13 -0.44
CA ASP A 131 -10.29 12.29 -1.02
C ASP A 131 -8.81 12.27 -0.65
N LEU A 132 -8.45 11.84 0.55
CA LEU A 132 -7.06 11.61 0.94
C LEU A 132 -6.42 10.51 0.09
N ALA A 133 -7.10 9.37 -0.11
CA ALA A 133 -6.57 8.30 -0.95
C ALA A 133 -6.33 8.78 -2.39
N ARG A 134 -7.27 9.54 -2.96
CA ARG A 134 -7.14 10.18 -4.28
C ARG A 134 -5.97 11.14 -4.32
N PHE A 135 -5.82 11.99 -3.32
CA PHE A 135 -4.72 12.94 -3.21
C PHE A 135 -3.36 12.23 -3.17
N LEU A 136 -3.21 11.16 -2.38
CA LEU A 136 -1.95 10.42 -2.27
C LEU A 136 -1.58 9.72 -3.59
N ALA A 137 -2.56 9.14 -4.29
CA ALA A 137 -2.34 8.56 -5.61
C ALA A 137 -1.93 9.64 -6.63
N TYR A 138 -2.62 10.78 -6.65
CA TYR A 138 -2.32 11.91 -7.53
C TYR A 138 -0.94 12.52 -7.23
N LEU A 139 -0.58 12.65 -5.96
CA LEU A 139 0.75 13.10 -5.53
C LEU A 139 1.84 12.17 -6.09
N THR A 140 1.65 10.85 -5.97
CA THR A 140 2.62 9.86 -6.46
C THR A 140 2.75 9.93 -7.99
N ILE A 141 1.65 10.03 -8.72
CA ILE A 141 1.65 10.16 -10.18
C ILE A 141 2.43 11.41 -10.62
N ASN A 142 2.12 12.56 -10.03
CA ASN A 142 2.80 13.82 -10.41
C ASN A 142 4.27 13.82 -9.97
N TYR A 143 4.58 13.28 -8.80
CA TYR A 143 5.96 13.14 -8.35
C TYR A 143 6.78 12.30 -9.34
N SER A 144 6.25 11.15 -9.76
CA SER A 144 6.89 10.28 -10.76
C SER A 144 7.04 11.00 -12.11
N ARG A 145 6.00 11.72 -12.55
CA ARG A 145 6.01 12.47 -13.82
C ARG A 145 7.09 13.55 -13.87
N PHE A 146 7.34 14.26 -12.77
CA PHE A 146 8.32 15.35 -12.69
C PHE A 146 9.70 14.90 -12.20
N SER A 147 9.86 13.63 -11.83
CA SER A 147 11.15 13.06 -11.48
C SER A 147 11.96 12.72 -12.74
N PRO A 148 13.29 12.79 -12.67
CA PRO A 148 14.14 12.38 -13.81
C PRO A 148 13.94 10.90 -14.17
N GLY A 149 13.82 10.60 -15.45
CA GLY A 149 13.64 9.25 -15.98
C GLY A 149 12.25 9.02 -16.57
N ALA A 150 11.96 7.78 -16.92
CA ALA A 150 10.62 7.41 -17.38
C ALA A 150 9.65 7.35 -16.22
N PRO A 151 8.41 7.90 -16.34
CA PRO A 151 7.40 7.78 -15.30
C PRO A 151 7.08 6.31 -15.00
N THR A 152 7.16 5.92 -13.73
CA THR A 152 6.87 4.56 -13.26
C THR A 152 5.42 4.38 -12.81
N VAL A 153 4.72 5.50 -12.56
CA VAL A 153 3.34 5.53 -12.10
C VAL A 153 2.52 6.48 -12.96
N GLY A 154 1.33 6.07 -13.37
CA GLY A 154 0.43 6.89 -14.19
C GLY A 154 -0.88 6.17 -14.50
N GLY A 155 -1.69 6.81 -15.32
CA GLY A 155 -3.01 6.31 -15.71
C GLY A 155 -4.15 6.82 -14.84
N PRO A 156 -5.40 6.38 -15.11
CA PRO A 156 -6.54 6.73 -14.30
C PRO A 156 -6.44 6.13 -12.90
N ILE A 157 -6.89 6.89 -11.90
CA ILE A 157 -6.94 6.45 -10.51
C ILE A 157 -8.23 5.65 -10.32
N GLU A 158 -8.12 4.45 -9.79
CA GLU A 158 -9.25 3.63 -9.38
C GLU A 158 -9.36 3.67 -7.86
N ILE A 159 -10.56 3.87 -7.34
CA ILE A 159 -10.84 3.96 -5.91
C ILE A 159 -11.99 3.05 -5.57
N ALA A 160 -11.80 2.23 -4.56
CA ALA A 160 -12.86 1.45 -3.95
C ALA A 160 -12.96 1.77 -2.45
N ALA A 161 -14.15 1.69 -1.90
CA ALA A 161 -14.40 1.81 -0.48
C ALA A 161 -15.00 0.52 0.06
N ILE A 162 -14.60 0.14 1.26
CA ILE A 162 -15.23 -0.95 2.02
C ILE A 162 -15.70 -0.34 3.32
N THR A 163 -16.99 -0.39 3.58
CA THR A 163 -17.57 0.04 4.85
C THR A 163 -18.31 -1.11 5.51
N LYS A 164 -18.50 -1.03 6.81
CA LYS A 164 -19.23 -2.06 7.58
C LYS A 164 -20.71 -2.16 7.17
N HIS A 165 -21.31 -1.06 6.71
CA HIS A 165 -22.73 -0.98 6.40
C HIS A 165 -23.05 -1.14 4.92
N GLU A 166 -22.14 -0.70 4.05
CA GLU A 166 -22.39 -0.67 2.61
C GLU A 166 -21.56 -1.71 1.82
N ASN A 167 -20.70 -2.46 2.52
CA ASN A 167 -19.79 -3.43 1.93
C ASN A 167 -18.80 -2.79 0.93
N PHE A 168 -18.39 -3.54 -0.09
CA PHE A 168 -17.49 -3.08 -1.14
C PHE A 168 -18.26 -2.24 -2.17
N LYS A 169 -17.71 -1.04 -2.48
CA LYS A 169 -18.19 -0.18 -3.55
C LYS A 169 -17.05 0.40 -4.36
N TRP A 170 -17.19 0.41 -5.67
CA TRP A 170 -16.37 1.23 -6.53
C TRP A 170 -16.79 2.70 -6.39
N ILE A 171 -15.80 3.57 -6.14
CA ILE A 171 -15.99 5.03 -6.12
C ILE A 171 -15.58 5.60 -7.47
N ASP A 172 -14.38 5.23 -7.95
CA ASP A 172 -13.90 5.54 -9.29
C ASP A 172 -13.39 4.25 -9.93
N ARG A 173 -13.86 3.96 -11.13
CA ARG A 173 -13.46 2.77 -11.86
C ARG A 173 -13.06 3.13 -13.29
N LYS A 174 -11.95 2.57 -13.73
CA LYS A 174 -11.51 2.65 -15.11
C LYS A 174 -12.45 1.85 -16.01
N LEU A 175 -13.03 2.54 -17.00
CA LEU A 175 -13.79 1.90 -18.05
C LEU A 175 -12.85 1.60 -19.22
N TYR A 176 -12.72 0.33 -19.58
CA TYR A 176 -11.93 -0.09 -20.75
C TYR A 176 -12.63 0.25 -22.07
N PHE A 177 -13.96 0.31 -22.03
CA PHE A 177 -14.83 0.64 -23.15
C PHE A 177 -15.84 1.70 -22.72
N SER A 178 -16.44 2.41 -23.69
CA SER A 178 -17.50 3.37 -23.43
C SER A 178 -18.70 2.72 -22.71
N GLU A 179 -19.50 3.52 -22.00
CA GLU A 179 -20.68 3.05 -21.26
C GLU A 179 -21.66 2.25 -22.13
N ASN A 180 -21.72 2.56 -23.43
CA ASN A 180 -22.57 1.85 -24.39
C ASN A 180 -22.18 0.37 -24.59
N VAL A 181 -20.95 -0.01 -24.24
CA VAL A 181 -20.44 -1.39 -24.37
C VAL A 181 -20.23 -2.06 -23.00
N ASN A 182 -20.37 -1.31 -21.91
CA ASN A 182 -20.38 -1.79 -20.54
C ASN A 182 -21.75 -1.46 -19.93
N PRO A 183 -22.79 -2.24 -20.17
CA PRO A 183 -24.05 -2.05 -19.48
C PRO A 183 -23.83 -2.17 -17.98
N GLU A 184 -24.49 -1.31 -17.22
CA GLU A 184 -24.44 -1.36 -15.76
C GLU A 184 -24.83 -2.76 -15.26
N ALA A 185 -24.00 -3.31 -14.37
CA ALA A 185 -24.24 -4.59 -13.73
C ALA A 185 -25.17 -4.45 -12.52
#